data_e83b4f459c6a6aaf834c80ffc82e69bd
#
_entry.id   e83b4f459c6a6aaf834c80ffc82e69bd
#
_cell.length_a   1.000
_cell.length_b   1.000
_cell.length_c   1.000
_cell.angle_alpha   90.00
_cell.angle_beta   90.00
_cell.angle_gamma   90.00
#
_symmetry.space_group_name_H-M   'P 1'
#
loop_
_entity.id
_entity.type
_entity.pdbx_description
1 polymer ?
#
loop_
_entity_poly.entity_id
_entity_poly.type
_entity_poly.pdbx_seq_one_letter_code
_entity_poly.pdbx_strand_id
1 'polypeptide(L)'
;MNKKFLIAVLLIIIGAVLGYQVPRGPALYSALMGFGVSSNQNYSTLASHQALLDFEEALATARRMVLNDARTEQEAAEGMRWLLRVIAMSVEVAADANPRMPHFQRMDTLVRKVGGDNPDAEYEFVAIDGQYDYKITGNVGSVRYLGLTFNAGQGNTPRRQFAYLSDKTLN
;
A
#
# COMPACT_ATOMS: atom_id res chain seq x y z
N MET A 1 18.70 4.45 10.83
CA MET A 1 18.47 3.02 10.54
C MET A 1 19.83 2.35 10.37
N ASN A 2 20.12 1.28 11.10
CA ASN A 2 21.45 0.63 11.12
C ASN A 2 21.70 -0.09 9.78
N LYS A 3 22.86 0.20 9.11
CA LYS A 3 23.23 -0.43 7.82
C LYS A 3 23.17 -1.95 7.85
N LYS A 4 23.49 -2.56 8.99
CA LYS A 4 23.46 -4.03 9.20
C LYS A 4 22.03 -4.56 9.16
N PHE A 5 21.06 -3.81 9.71
CA PHE A 5 19.64 -4.17 9.64
C PHE A 5 19.12 -4.16 8.20
N LEU A 6 19.48 -3.14 7.43
CA LEU A 6 19.10 -3.03 6.02
C LEU A 6 19.64 -4.19 5.19
N ILE A 7 20.90 -4.59 5.43
CA ILE A 7 21.54 -5.73 4.75
C ILE A 7 20.85 -7.04 5.12
N ALA A 8 20.47 -7.24 6.39
CA ALA A 8 19.77 -8.46 6.82
C ALA A 8 18.39 -8.58 6.17
N VAL A 9 17.61 -7.50 6.13
CA VAL A 9 16.31 -7.45 5.45
C VAL A 9 16.47 -7.72 3.95
N LEU A 10 17.47 -7.11 3.31
CA LEU A 10 17.76 -7.33 1.88
C LEU A 10 18.12 -8.80 1.58
N LEU A 11 18.92 -9.43 2.43
CA LEU A 11 19.30 -10.83 2.27
C LEU A 11 18.11 -11.79 2.45
N ILE A 12 17.17 -11.47 3.34
CA ILE A 12 15.93 -12.23 3.52
C ILE A 12 15.03 -12.13 2.27
N ILE A 13 14.88 -10.92 1.73
CA ILE A 13 14.09 -10.69 0.52
C ILE A 13 14.72 -11.41 -0.67
N ILE A 14 16.04 -11.29 -0.85
CA ILE A 14 16.77 -11.98 -1.91
C ILE A 14 16.67 -13.50 -1.75
N GLY A 15 16.81 -14.03 -0.54
CA GLY A 15 16.65 -15.45 -0.25
C GLY A 15 15.26 -15.97 -0.59
N ALA A 16 14.21 -15.22 -0.25
CA ALA A 16 12.83 -15.56 -0.58
C ALA A 16 12.56 -15.55 -2.10
N VAL A 17 13.13 -14.57 -2.82
CA VAL A 17 12.99 -14.45 -4.28
C VAL A 17 13.75 -15.55 -5.04
N LEU A 18 14.92 -15.98 -4.53
CA LEU A 18 15.74 -17.02 -5.15
C LEU A 18 15.34 -18.45 -4.74
N GLY A 19 14.28 -18.62 -3.95
CA GLY A 19 13.78 -19.93 -3.54
C GLY A 19 14.66 -20.64 -2.50
N TYR A 20 15.62 -19.93 -1.88
CA TYR A 20 16.37 -20.47 -0.74
C TYR A 20 15.43 -20.63 0.46
N GLN A 21 15.52 -21.78 1.12
CA GLN A 21 14.80 -21.98 2.38
C GLN A 21 15.38 -21.04 3.44
N VAL A 22 14.72 -19.92 3.65
CA VAL A 22 15.03 -19.03 4.80
C VAL A 22 14.64 -19.79 6.07
N PRO A 23 15.54 -19.92 7.06
CA PRO A 23 15.21 -20.56 8.33
C PRO A 23 13.97 -19.90 8.94
N ARG A 24 12.90 -20.66 9.09
CA ARG A 24 11.65 -20.20 9.70
C ARG A 24 11.71 -20.47 11.19
N GLY A 25 11.47 -19.45 12.00
CA GLY A 25 11.28 -19.62 13.43
C GLY A 25 12.26 -18.82 14.32
N PRO A 26 12.39 -19.21 15.58
CA PRO A 26 13.12 -18.44 16.62
C PRO A 26 14.57 -18.10 16.25
N ALA A 27 15.23 -18.94 15.47
CA ALA A 27 16.63 -18.72 15.07
C ALA A 27 16.82 -17.51 14.16
N LEU A 28 15.90 -17.25 13.21
CA LEU A 28 15.95 -16.06 12.37
C LEU A 28 15.65 -14.79 13.20
N TYR A 29 14.64 -14.89 14.07
CA TYR A 29 14.25 -13.80 14.97
C TYR A 29 15.40 -13.44 15.91
N SER A 30 16.05 -14.43 16.53
CA SER A 30 17.20 -14.21 17.41
C SER A 30 18.44 -13.68 16.67
N ALA A 31 18.67 -14.10 15.43
CA ALA A 31 19.76 -13.56 14.62
C ALA A 31 19.50 -12.10 14.22
N LEU A 32 18.26 -11.73 13.90
CA LEU A 32 17.88 -10.34 13.63
C LEU A 32 17.90 -9.49 14.91
N MET A 33 17.49 -10.03 16.05
CA MET A 33 17.43 -9.32 17.32
C MET A 33 18.77 -9.29 18.07
N GLY A 34 19.71 -10.21 17.75
CA GLY A 34 21.06 -10.23 18.29
C GLY A 34 21.92 -9.01 17.92
N PHE A 35 21.43 -8.12 17.08
CA PHE A 35 22.05 -6.85 16.75
C PHE A 35 21.76 -5.72 17.75
N GLY A 36 21.62 -6.05 19.03
CA GLY A 36 21.79 -5.08 20.11
C GLY A 36 20.63 -4.10 20.29
N VAL A 37 19.40 -4.56 20.17
CA VAL A 37 18.27 -3.89 20.79
C VAL A 37 18.09 -4.48 22.19
N SER A 38 18.92 -4.03 23.12
CA SER A 38 18.61 -4.14 24.54
C SER A 38 17.48 -3.16 24.83
N SER A 39 16.25 -3.55 24.59
CA SER A 39 15.13 -2.79 25.08
C SER A 39 14.28 -3.66 25.99
N ASN A 40 14.34 -3.35 27.25
CA ASN A 40 13.32 -3.73 28.25
C ASN A 40 11.97 -3.01 27.96
N GLN A 41 11.81 -2.42 26.79
CA GLN A 41 10.58 -1.73 26.42
C GLN A 41 9.63 -2.72 25.74
N ASN A 42 8.49 -2.90 26.36
CA ASN A 42 7.41 -3.68 25.77
C ASN A 42 6.64 -2.83 24.75
N TYR A 43 6.93 -3.03 23.47
CA TYR A 43 6.28 -2.32 22.37
C TYR A 43 4.93 -2.93 21.93
N SER A 44 4.46 -3.97 22.60
CA SER A 44 3.21 -4.66 22.25
C SER A 44 1.95 -3.78 22.37
N THR A 45 2.03 -2.69 23.14
CA THR A 45 0.94 -1.73 23.35
C THR A 45 0.95 -0.56 22.38
N LEU A 46 1.95 -0.48 21.48
CA LEU A 46 1.97 0.57 20.47
C LEU A 46 0.84 0.43 19.46
N ALA A 47 0.19 1.54 19.14
CA ALA A 47 -0.86 1.56 18.12
C ALA A 47 -0.37 1.07 16.76
N SER A 48 0.89 1.35 16.41
CA SER A 48 1.51 0.85 15.18
C SER A 48 1.71 -0.67 15.18
N HIS A 49 1.99 -1.27 16.34
CA HIS A 49 2.08 -2.72 16.47
C HIS A 49 0.70 -3.35 16.30
N GLN A 50 -0.33 -2.79 16.95
CA GLN A 50 -1.71 -3.26 16.79
C GLN A 50 -2.18 -3.13 15.33
N ALA A 51 -1.91 -2.00 14.68
CA ALA A 51 -2.24 -1.81 13.27
C ALA A 51 -1.58 -2.85 12.34
N LEU A 52 -0.37 -3.29 12.66
CA LEU A 52 0.29 -4.36 11.91
C LEU A 52 -0.39 -5.72 12.14
N LEU A 53 -0.80 -6.03 13.37
CA LEU A 53 -1.56 -7.25 13.66
C LEU A 53 -2.91 -7.27 12.93
N ASP A 54 -3.62 -6.13 12.93
CA ASP A 54 -4.89 -5.98 12.22
C ASP A 54 -4.70 -6.17 10.69
N PHE A 55 -3.58 -5.68 10.15
CA PHE A 55 -3.20 -5.90 8.76
C PHE A 55 -2.90 -7.37 8.47
N GLU A 56 -2.18 -8.07 9.34
CA GLU A 56 -1.89 -9.50 9.20
C GLU A 56 -3.20 -10.33 9.19
N GLU A 57 -4.17 -9.99 10.05
CA GLU A 57 -5.48 -10.63 10.08
C GLU A 57 -6.29 -10.36 8.80
N ALA A 58 -6.31 -9.11 8.34
CA ALA A 58 -6.95 -8.73 7.09
C ALA A 58 -6.33 -9.46 5.89
N LEU A 59 -5.01 -9.58 5.85
CA LEU A 59 -4.28 -10.33 4.82
C LEU A 59 -4.62 -11.82 4.85
N ALA A 60 -4.68 -12.42 6.04
CA ALA A 60 -5.08 -13.82 6.20
C ALA A 60 -6.51 -14.05 5.71
N THR A 61 -7.40 -13.10 5.95
CA THR A 61 -8.79 -13.14 5.46
C THR A 61 -8.86 -13.04 3.95
N ALA A 62 -8.19 -12.05 3.35
CA ALA A 62 -8.15 -11.89 1.91
C ALA A 62 -7.56 -13.11 1.20
N ARG A 63 -6.50 -13.71 1.76
CA ARG A 63 -5.92 -14.95 1.26
C ARG A 63 -6.93 -16.10 1.27
N ARG A 64 -7.72 -16.25 2.35
CA ARG A 64 -8.77 -17.27 2.41
C ARG A 64 -9.85 -17.05 1.36
N MET A 65 -10.27 -15.80 1.13
CA MET A 65 -11.23 -15.45 0.09
C MET A 65 -10.73 -15.88 -1.29
N VAL A 66 -9.50 -15.53 -1.64
CA VAL A 66 -8.88 -15.94 -2.91
C VAL A 66 -8.89 -17.46 -3.08
N LEU A 67 -8.53 -18.22 -2.02
CA LEU A 67 -8.49 -19.69 -2.09
C LEU A 67 -9.89 -20.32 -2.19
N ASN A 68 -10.89 -19.70 -1.56
CA ASN A 68 -12.26 -20.21 -1.60
C ASN A 68 -12.95 -19.96 -2.95
N ASP A 69 -12.60 -18.84 -3.60
CA ASP A 69 -13.22 -18.43 -4.86
C ASP A 69 -12.53 -19.07 -6.08
N ALA A 70 -11.26 -19.45 -5.97
CA ALA A 70 -10.50 -20.06 -7.04
C ALA A 70 -11.03 -21.46 -7.39
N ARG A 71 -11.25 -21.71 -8.67
CA ARG A 71 -11.70 -23.02 -9.21
C ARG A 71 -10.54 -23.90 -9.64
N THR A 72 -9.39 -23.28 -9.91
CA THR A 72 -8.17 -23.95 -10.37
C THR A 72 -6.97 -23.43 -9.62
N GLU A 73 -5.87 -24.19 -9.63
CA GLU A 73 -4.60 -23.77 -9.07
C GLU A 73 -4.06 -22.49 -9.74
N GLN A 74 -4.29 -22.36 -11.05
CA GLN A 74 -3.89 -21.17 -11.78
C GLN A 74 -4.67 -19.93 -11.31
N GLU A 75 -5.99 -20.04 -11.14
CA GLU A 75 -6.80 -18.94 -10.60
C GLU A 75 -6.37 -18.55 -9.18
N ALA A 76 -6.04 -19.53 -8.33
CA ALA A 76 -5.51 -19.27 -7.00
C ALA A 76 -4.16 -18.52 -7.06
N ALA A 77 -3.25 -18.93 -7.92
CA ALA A 77 -1.97 -18.28 -8.10
C ALA A 77 -2.11 -16.83 -8.61
N GLU A 78 -2.97 -16.59 -9.59
CA GLU A 78 -3.26 -15.24 -10.09
C GLU A 78 -3.95 -14.37 -9.03
N GLY A 79 -4.87 -14.93 -8.25
CA GLY A 79 -5.51 -14.24 -7.14
C GLY A 79 -4.51 -13.82 -6.05
N MET A 80 -3.54 -14.68 -5.71
CA MET A 80 -2.46 -14.32 -4.79
C MET A 80 -1.57 -13.22 -5.36
N ARG A 81 -1.26 -13.28 -6.66
CA ARG A 81 -0.52 -12.22 -7.34
C ARG A 81 -1.26 -10.90 -7.35
N TRP A 82 -2.57 -10.94 -7.58
CA TRP A 82 -3.42 -9.76 -7.49
C TRP A 82 -3.42 -9.17 -6.08
N LEU A 83 -3.54 -10.00 -5.04
CA LEU A 83 -3.50 -9.57 -3.65
C LEU A 83 -2.19 -8.82 -3.32
N LEU A 84 -1.04 -9.31 -3.81
CA LEU A 84 0.24 -8.62 -3.63
C LEU A 84 0.26 -7.24 -4.30
N ARG A 85 -0.40 -7.08 -5.44
CA ARG A 85 -0.54 -5.78 -6.11
C ARG A 85 -1.40 -4.81 -5.30
N VAL A 86 -2.49 -5.30 -4.72
CA VAL A 86 -3.35 -4.51 -3.83
C VAL A 86 -2.56 -4.05 -2.61
N ILE A 87 -1.77 -4.93 -1.99
CA ILE A 87 -0.91 -4.58 -0.85
C ILE A 87 0.10 -3.49 -1.23
N ALA A 88 0.80 -3.65 -2.36
CA ALA A 88 1.76 -2.66 -2.82
C ALA A 88 1.12 -1.28 -3.02
N MET A 89 -0.05 -1.22 -3.65
CA MET A 89 -0.81 0.01 -3.80
C MET A 89 -1.23 0.59 -2.44
N SER A 90 -1.69 -0.26 -1.52
CA SER A 90 -2.16 0.20 -0.20
C SER A 90 -1.03 0.80 0.63
N VAL A 91 0.18 0.29 0.53
CA VAL A 91 1.37 0.86 1.18
C VAL A 91 1.65 2.26 0.64
N GLU A 92 1.71 2.42 -0.68
CA GLU A 92 1.95 3.73 -1.31
C GLU A 92 0.86 4.75 -0.94
N VAL A 93 -0.41 4.35 -1.00
CA VAL A 93 -1.57 5.25 -0.81
C VAL A 93 -1.82 5.58 0.66
N ALA A 94 -1.51 4.68 1.60
CA ALA A 94 -1.86 4.85 3.01
C ALA A 94 -0.65 5.01 3.93
N ALA A 95 0.37 4.15 3.82
CA ALA A 95 1.50 4.17 4.74
C ALA A 95 2.52 5.25 4.39
N ASP A 96 2.74 5.50 3.09
CA ASP A 96 3.70 6.48 2.60
C ASP A 96 3.07 7.86 2.32
N ALA A 97 1.76 7.99 2.53
CA ALA A 97 1.05 9.26 2.35
C ALA A 97 1.51 10.31 3.35
N ASN A 98 1.87 11.48 2.85
CA ASN A 98 2.24 12.62 3.68
C ASN A 98 1.46 13.87 3.25
N PRO A 99 0.40 14.26 3.97
CA PRO A 99 -0.39 15.43 3.63
C PRO A 99 0.37 16.76 3.66
N ARG A 100 1.50 16.85 4.35
CA ARG A 100 2.36 18.06 4.34
C ARG A 100 3.24 18.16 3.10
N MET A 101 3.49 17.04 2.47
CA MET A 101 4.27 16.93 1.23
C MET A 101 3.53 16.04 0.24
N PRO A 102 2.31 16.44 -0.16
CA PRO A 102 1.45 15.60 -0.98
C PRO A 102 2.05 15.40 -2.37
N HIS A 103 1.93 14.19 -2.88
CA HIS A 103 2.26 13.87 -4.25
C HIS A 103 1.22 12.92 -4.82
N PHE A 104 0.94 13.04 -6.10
CA PHE A 104 0.02 12.15 -6.79
C PHE A 104 0.63 10.78 -6.98
N GLN A 105 -0.16 9.76 -6.68
CA GLN A 105 0.21 8.36 -6.79
C GLN A 105 -0.76 7.67 -7.75
N ARG A 106 -0.22 6.95 -8.71
CA ARG A 106 -1.04 6.20 -9.66
C ARG A 106 -1.63 4.96 -8.99
N MET A 107 -2.94 4.80 -9.10
CA MET A 107 -3.62 3.62 -8.56
C MET A 107 -3.31 2.37 -9.37
N ASP A 108 -3.19 2.51 -10.69
CA ASP A 108 -2.81 1.44 -11.60
C ASP A 108 -1.62 1.87 -12.46
N THR A 109 -0.89 0.90 -12.96
CA THR A 109 0.23 1.09 -13.90
C THR A 109 0.15 0.05 -15.00
N LEU A 110 1.02 0.15 -15.99
CA LEU A 110 1.10 -0.85 -17.06
C LEU A 110 1.28 -2.28 -16.54
N VAL A 111 1.96 -2.44 -15.41
CA VAL A 111 2.29 -3.75 -14.82
C VAL A 111 1.49 -4.07 -13.57
N ARG A 112 1.00 -3.06 -12.85
CA ARG A 112 0.19 -3.23 -11.64
C ARG A 112 -1.26 -2.92 -11.96
N LYS A 113 -2.06 -3.98 -12.14
CA LYS A 113 -3.50 -3.91 -12.33
C LYS A 113 -4.19 -4.36 -11.06
N VAL A 114 -5.05 -3.53 -10.48
CA VAL A 114 -5.72 -3.78 -9.19
C VAL A 114 -7.24 -3.93 -9.28
N GLY A 115 -7.82 -3.56 -10.41
CA GLY A 115 -9.25 -3.67 -10.64
C GLY A 115 -9.57 -3.86 -12.11
N GLY A 116 -10.79 -3.54 -12.49
CA GLY A 116 -11.19 -3.42 -13.89
C GLY A 116 -10.41 -2.31 -14.55
N ASP A 117 -9.68 -2.65 -15.58
CA ASP A 117 -8.88 -1.69 -16.31
C ASP A 117 -9.78 -0.75 -17.13
N ASN A 118 -9.53 0.55 -17.04
CA ASN A 118 -10.14 1.52 -17.93
C ASN A 118 -9.05 2.08 -18.85
N PRO A 119 -9.03 1.63 -20.13
CA PRO A 119 -7.99 2.05 -21.06
C PRO A 119 -8.07 3.54 -21.43
N ASP A 120 -9.22 4.17 -21.18
CA ASP A 120 -9.49 5.55 -21.57
C ASP A 120 -9.26 6.56 -20.44
N ALA A 121 -8.92 6.10 -19.24
CA ALA A 121 -8.71 6.96 -18.09
C ALA A 121 -7.51 6.54 -17.24
N GLU A 122 -6.83 7.54 -16.72
CA GLU A 122 -5.77 7.41 -15.72
C GLU A 122 -6.27 7.94 -14.39
N TYR A 123 -6.06 7.17 -13.33
CA TYR A 123 -6.49 7.51 -11.99
C TYR A 123 -5.30 7.73 -11.09
N GLU A 124 -5.27 8.89 -10.47
CA GLU A 124 -4.28 9.25 -9.48
C GLU A 124 -4.95 9.56 -8.14
N PHE A 125 -4.24 9.32 -7.09
CA PHE A 125 -4.68 9.59 -5.73
C PHE A 125 -3.65 10.44 -5.01
N VAL A 126 -4.12 11.32 -4.14
CA VAL A 126 -3.29 12.11 -3.23
C VAL A 126 -4.00 12.26 -1.89
N ALA A 127 -3.28 11.97 -0.80
CA ALA A 127 -3.79 12.22 0.54
C ALA A 127 -3.62 13.70 0.88
N ILE A 128 -4.70 14.32 1.37
CA ILE A 128 -4.72 15.71 1.84
C ILE A 128 -5.33 15.77 3.24
N ASP A 129 -5.03 16.83 3.99
CA ASP A 129 -5.57 17.11 5.31
C ASP A 129 -6.23 18.48 5.29
N GLY A 130 -7.48 18.56 5.76
CA GLY A 130 -8.26 19.79 5.81
C GLY A 130 -7.67 20.90 6.70
N GLN A 131 -6.58 20.66 7.39
CA GLN A 131 -5.84 21.68 8.14
C GLN A 131 -4.87 22.51 7.27
N TYR A 132 -4.66 22.11 6.02
CA TYR A 132 -3.74 22.77 5.10
C TYR A 132 -4.42 23.28 3.85
N ASP A 133 -3.89 24.36 3.31
CA ASP A 133 -4.25 24.85 1.98
C ASP A 133 -3.31 24.21 0.93
N TYR A 134 -3.89 23.79 -0.19
CA TYR A 134 -3.15 23.12 -1.25
C TYR A 134 -3.29 23.88 -2.57
N LYS A 135 -2.18 23.98 -3.29
CA LYS A 135 -2.16 24.48 -4.66
C LYS A 135 -1.81 23.34 -5.61
N ILE A 136 -2.71 23.03 -6.52
CA ILE A 136 -2.49 22.08 -7.60
C ILE A 136 -2.08 22.84 -8.85
N THR A 137 -0.95 22.48 -9.43
CA THR A 137 -0.46 23.07 -10.67
C THR A 137 -0.01 21.96 -11.61
N GLY A 138 -0.27 22.14 -12.88
CA GLY A 138 0.09 21.14 -13.88
C GLY A 138 -0.27 21.60 -15.29
N ASN A 139 -0.10 20.68 -16.23
CA ASN A 139 -0.50 20.86 -17.61
C ASN A 139 -1.46 19.75 -18.00
N VAL A 140 -2.62 20.11 -18.48
CA VAL A 140 -3.66 19.18 -18.93
C VAL A 140 -3.20 18.32 -20.12
N GLY A 141 -2.22 18.82 -20.88
CA GLY A 141 -1.72 18.08 -22.04
C GLY A 141 -2.80 17.90 -23.12
N SER A 142 -2.90 16.68 -23.65
CA SER A 142 -3.86 16.31 -24.68
C SER A 142 -5.09 15.58 -24.16
N VAL A 143 -5.28 15.49 -22.83
CA VAL A 143 -6.45 14.79 -22.28
C VAL A 143 -7.74 15.55 -22.61
N ARG A 144 -8.80 14.82 -22.88
CA ARG A 144 -10.11 15.40 -23.21
C ARG A 144 -10.90 15.85 -21.99
N TYR A 145 -10.47 15.38 -20.82
CA TYR A 145 -11.18 15.60 -19.59
C TYR A 145 -10.24 15.46 -18.40
N LEU A 146 -10.31 16.43 -17.49
CA LEU A 146 -9.65 16.35 -16.18
C LEU A 146 -10.71 16.56 -15.09
N GLY A 147 -10.79 15.65 -14.14
CA GLY A 147 -11.68 15.76 -13.00
C GLY A 147 -10.93 15.55 -11.69
N LEU A 148 -11.20 16.39 -10.71
CA LEU A 148 -10.71 16.29 -9.34
C LEU A 148 -11.88 16.01 -8.42
N THR A 149 -11.86 14.86 -7.76
CA THR A 149 -12.88 14.44 -6.81
C THR A 149 -12.33 14.50 -5.40
N PHE A 150 -12.97 15.26 -4.54
CA PHE A 150 -12.59 15.39 -3.14
C PHE A 150 -13.50 14.54 -2.27
N ASN A 151 -12.89 13.62 -1.51
CA ASN A 151 -13.59 12.69 -0.64
C ASN A 151 -13.14 12.89 0.81
N ALA A 152 -14.09 12.94 1.73
CA ALA A 152 -13.84 12.82 3.15
C ALA A 152 -13.94 11.36 3.58
N GLY A 153 -13.17 10.99 4.60
CA GLY A 153 -13.13 9.66 5.19
C GLY A 153 -11.79 8.96 4.99
N GLN A 154 -11.38 8.20 6.00
CA GLN A 154 -10.14 7.43 6.03
C GLN A 154 -10.41 5.99 6.47
N GLY A 155 -9.58 5.06 6.02
CA GLY A 155 -9.63 3.67 6.44
C GLY A 155 -11.00 3.04 6.20
N ASN A 156 -11.60 2.50 7.24
CA ASN A 156 -12.91 1.85 7.22
C ASN A 156 -14.10 2.83 7.24
N THR A 157 -13.85 4.14 7.31
CA THR A 157 -14.92 5.14 7.24
C THR A 157 -15.46 5.22 5.83
N PRO A 158 -16.77 5.21 5.61
CA PRO A 158 -17.35 5.37 4.28
C PRO A 158 -16.87 6.68 3.65
N ARG A 159 -16.28 6.57 2.46
CA ARG A 159 -15.86 7.74 1.70
C ARG A 159 -17.09 8.50 1.24
N ARG A 160 -17.10 9.81 1.49
CA ARG A 160 -18.15 10.72 1.02
C ARG A 160 -17.52 11.78 0.14
N GLN A 161 -17.92 11.82 -1.11
CA GLN A 161 -17.58 12.93 -1.99
C GLN A 161 -18.23 14.21 -1.47
N PHE A 162 -17.45 15.26 -1.30
CA PHE A 162 -17.96 16.58 -0.86
C PHE A 162 -17.70 17.70 -1.88
N ALA A 163 -16.74 17.51 -2.79
CA ALA A 163 -16.47 18.47 -3.85
C ALA A 163 -16.01 17.77 -5.11
N TYR A 164 -16.18 18.47 -6.22
CA TYR A 164 -15.75 18.04 -7.54
C TYR A 164 -15.38 19.26 -8.37
N LEU A 165 -14.24 19.19 -9.04
CA LEU A 165 -13.79 20.21 -10.01
C LEU A 165 -13.49 19.50 -11.32
N SER A 166 -13.77 20.16 -12.43
CA SER A 166 -13.42 19.67 -13.75
C SER A 166 -12.60 20.70 -14.53
N ASP A 167 -12.01 20.29 -15.62
CA ASP A 167 -11.35 21.18 -16.59
C ASP A 167 -12.20 22.38 -17.02
N LYS A 168 -13.53 22.24 -16.97
CA LYS A 168 -14.49 23.32 -17.27
C LYS A 168 -14.65 24.33 -16.15
N THR A 169 -14.26 23.99 -14.93
CA THR A 169 -14.37 24.81 -13.72
C THR A 169 -13.02 25.29 -13.18
N LEU A 170 -11.91 24.79 -13.75
CA LEU A 170 -10.56 25.21 -13.45
C LEU A 170 -10.19 26.39 -14.37
N ASN A 171 -9.84 27.52 -13.79
CA ASN A 171 -9.38 28.73 -14.50
C ASN A 171 -7.85 28.79 -14.54
#